data_b86a56f3e8d931833760256f8d883e83
#
_entry.id   b86a56f3e8d931833760256f8d883e83
#
_cell.length_a   1.000
_cell.length_b   1.000
_cell.length_c   1.000
_cell.angle_alpha   90.00
_cell.angle_beta   90.00
_cell.angle_gamma   90.00
#
_symmetry.space_group_name_H-M   'P 1'
#
loop_
_entity.id
_entity.type
_entity.pdbx_description
1 polymer ?
#
loop_
_entity_poly.entity_id
_entity_poly.type
_entity_poly.pdbx_seq_one_letter_code
_entity_poly.pdbx_strand_id
1 'polypeptide(L)'
;MACFKLCKQDAGRTVLEILSEQIPAAPRSYLRQLLRGGKVHCGGKPLTEDTFLQGYETLQLPDSDRLQKLCAVTVPKLTILLETETFLAVFKPAGLAVHSSAGHTDDNLTDRLRAWMHHRKAPYRIAPAHRLDIGTSGPVLFGKGRKATAALGKTLQSGEMRKIYLALVHGCPPQEGIMATAVRVQGKIKQAATRFRVQGRHGNSALLELELLSGRKHQIRQQCSEAGWPIYGDSRYGGPGLPGLIRLFLHCRELCWSTETGKSCYSVSSPLPEELCSILRSIQIDPPSPN
;
A
#
# COMPACT_ATOMS: atom_id res chain seq x y z
N MET A 1 -10.01 -27.74 9.14
CA MET A 1 -9.62 -28.18 7.79
C MET A 1 -10.36 -27.31 6.77
N ALA A 2 -9.65 -26.58 5.94
CA ALA A 2 -10.28 -25.77 4.89
C ALA A 2 -10.58 -26.66 3.68
N CYS A 3 -11.81 -26.55 3.13
CA CYS A 3 -12.24 -27.31 1.96
C CYS A 3 -12.77 -26.34 0.91
N PHE A 4 -12.32 -26.48 -0.34
CA PHE A 4 -12.81 -25.72 -1.48
C PHE A 4 -13.51 -26.65 -2.46
N LYS A 5 -14.81 -26.42 -2.67
CA LYS A 5 -15.59 -27.11 -3.70
C LYS A 5 -15.40 -26.41 -5.04
N LEU A 6 -14.96 -27.14 -6.04
CA LEU A 6 -14.71 -26.64 -7.38
C LEU A 6 -16.00 -26.68 -8.21
N CYS A 7 -16.05 -25.82 -9.22
CA CYS A 7 -17.16 -25.75 -10.17
C CYS A 7 -16.67 -26.09 -11.59
N LYS A 8 -17.60 -26.18 -12.55
CA LYS A 8 -17.31 -26.51 -13.95
C LYS A 8 -16.25 -25.59 -14.60
N GLN A 9 -16.19 -24.34 -14.16
CA GLN A 9 -15.25 -23.35 -14.70
C GLN A 9 -13.79 -23.59 -14.25
N ASP A 10 -13.58 -24.43 -13.24
CA ASP A 10 -12.26 -24.77 -12.71
C ASP A 10 -11.60 -25.93 -13.48
N ALA A 11 -12.33 -26.57 -14.38
CA ALA A 11 -11.83 -27.68 -15.20
C ALA A 11 -10.68 -27.20 -16.12
N GLY A 12 -9.62 -28.01 -16.21
CA GLY A 12 -8.44 -27.73 -17.03
C GLY A 12 -7.46 -26.69 -16.41
N ARG A 13 -7.70 -26.28 -15.18
CA ARG A 13 -6.80 -25.39 -14.43
C ARG A 13 -5.91 -26.20 -13.48
N THR A 14 -4.73 -25.66 -13.19
CA THR A 14 -3.83 -26.29 -12.21
C THR A 14 -4.27 -26.02 -10.77
N VAL A 15 -3.92 -26.93 -9.87
CA VAL A 15 -4.18 -26.78 -8.43
C VAL A 15 -3.59 -25.47 -7.89
N LEU A 16 -2.37 -25.11 -8.33
CA LEU A 16 -1.73 -23.87 -7.88
C LEU A 16 -2.48 -22.61 -8.33
N GLU A 17 -3.05 -22.62 -9.55
CA GLU A 17 -3.87 -21.49 -10.03
C GLU A 17 -5.13 -21.35 -9.18
N ILE A 18 -5.83 -22.43 -8.92
CA ILE A 18 -7.06 -22.42 -8.11
C ILE A 18 -6.79 -22.01 -6.67
N LEU A 19 -5.75 -22.57 -6.03
CA LEU A 19 -5.41 -22.17 -4.67
C LEU A 19 -4.99 -20.70 -4.59
N SER A 20 -4.31 -20.18 -5.61
CA SER A 20 -3.95 -18.75 -5.67
C SER A 20 -5.17 -17.85 -5.81
N GLU A 21 -6.26 -18.35 -6.37
CA GLU A 21 -7.54 -17.67 -6.49
C GLU A 21 -8.36 -17.75 -5.21
N GLN A 22 -8.48 -18.95 -4.66
CA GLN A 22 -9.31 -19.21 -3.47
C GLN A 22 -8.67 -18.62 -2.20
N ILE A 23 -7.33 -18.51 -2.15
CA ILE A 23 -6.60 -17.96 -1.02
C ILE A 23 -5.66 -16.84 -1.52
N PRO A 24 -6.19 -15.74 -2.02
CA PRO A 24 -5.41 -14.69 -2.66
C PRO A 24 -4.44 -13.97 -1.70
N ALA A 25 -4.65 -14.07 -0.39
CA ALA A 25 -3.72 -13.58 0.62
C ALA A 25 -2.50 -14.50 0.82
N ALA A 26 -2.53 -15.75 0.31
CA ALA A 26 -1.43 -16.67 0.47
C ALA A 26 -0.32 -16.42 -0.57
N PRO A 27 0.95 -16.22 -0.13
CA PRO A 27 2.08 -16.16 -1.04
C PRO A 27 2.16 -17.44 -1.90
N ARG A 28 2.40 -17.30 -3.21
CA ARG A 28 2.53 -18.47 -4.10
C ARG A 28 3.63 -19.44 -3.65
N SER A 29 4.70 -18.93 -3.05
CA SER A 29 5.77 -19.74 -2.45
C SER A 29 5.24 -20.64 -1.33
N TYR A 30 4.34 -20.12 -0.50
CA TYR A 30 3.70 -20.89 0.57
C TYR A 30 2.74 -21.94 0.00
N LEU A 31 1.93 -21.61 -1.00
CA LEU A 31 1.06 -22.57 -1.68
C LEU A 31 1.86 -23.70 -2.33
N ARG A 32 2.97 -23.38 -3.00
CA ARG A 32 3.91 -24.39 -3.51
C ARG A 32 4.51 -25.27 -2.42
N GLN A 33 4.86 -24.68 -1.29
CA GLN A 33 5.37 -25.45 -0.14
C GLN A 33 4.32 -26.43 0.39
N LEU A 34 3.05 -26.06 0.45
CA LEU A 34 1.96 -26.96 0.83
C LEU A 34 1.81 -28.12 -0.17
N LEU A 35 1.86 -27.85 -1.46
CA LEU A 35 1.77 -28.84 -2.53
C LEU A 35 2.96 -29.80 -2.53
N ARG A 36 4.19 -29.28 -2.48
CA ARG A 36 5.43 -30.08 -2.41
C ARG A 36 5.51 -30.91 -1.13
N GLY A 37 4.94 -30.41 -0.05
CA GLY A 37 4.83 -31.14 1.22
C GLY A 37 3.69 -32.16 1.27
N GLY A 38 2.97 -32.38 0.16
CA GLY A 38 1.86 -33.33 0.09
C GLY A 38 0.70 -33.00 1.03
N LYS A 39 0.51 -31.70 1.35
CA LYS A 39 -0.47 -31.25 2.34
C LYS A 39 -1.82 -30.82 1.72
N VAL A 40 -1.92 -30.85 0.40
CA VAL A 40 -3.16 -30.56 -0.34
C VAL A 40 -3.67 -31.84 -0.96
N HIS A 41 -4.91 -32.19 -0.70
CA HIS A 41 -5.48 -33.48 -1.15
C HIS A 41 -6.78 -33.27 -1.96
N CYS A 42 -7.07 -34.24 -2.81
CA CYS A 42 -8.36 -34.42 -3.45
C CYS A 42 -8.72 -35.92 -3.40
N GLY A 43 -9.87 -36.25 -2.84
CA GLY A 43 -10.26 -37.65 -2.66
C GLY A 43 -9.24 -38.49 -1.89
N GLY A 44 -8.53 -37.90 -0.92
CA GLY A 44 -7.50 -38.55 -0.11
C GLY A 44 -6.12 -38.68 -0.81
N LYS A 45 -5.97 -38.29 -2.08
CA LYS A 45 -4.72 -38.33 -2.82
C LYS A 45 -4.02 -36.96 -2.74
N PRO A 46 -2.69 -36.89 -2.45
CA PRO A 46 -1.95 -35.66 -2.47
C PRO A 46 -1.83 -35.12 -3.89
N LEU A 47 -1.92 -33.80 -4.03
CA LEU A 47 -1.84 -33.09 -5.30
C LEU A 47 -0.49 -32.37 -5.44
N THR A 48 -0.06 -32.19 -6.70
CA THR A 48 1.13 -31.40 -7.07
C THR A 48 0.75 -30.08 -7.71
N GLU A 49 1.72 -29.16 -7.86
CA GLU A 49 1.45 -27.84 -8.44
C GLU A 49 0.95 -27.90 -9.89
N ASP A 50 1.37 -28.92 -10.66
CA ASP A 50 1.03 -29.09 -12.07
C ASP A 50 -0.16 -30.06 -12.29
N THR A 51 -0.83 -30.51 -11.23
CA THR A 51 -2.02 -31.33 -11.35
C THR A 51 -3.16 -30.51 -11.96
N PHE A 52 -3.71 -30.96 -13.08
CA PHE A 52 -4.92 -30.40 -13.68
C PHE A 52 -6.18 -30.98 -13.05
N LEU A 53 -7.12 -30.10 -12.76
CA LEU A 53 -8.39 -30.47 -12.14
C LEU A 53 -9.48 -30.65 -13.20
N GLN A 54 -10.45 -31.52 -12.90
CA GLN A 54 -11.55 -31.84 -13.84
C GLN A 54 -12.82 -31.01 -13.58
N GLY A 55 -12.85 -30.28 -12.46
CA GLY A 55 -14.01 -29.56 -11.97
C GLY A 55 -14.89 -30.43 -11.09
N TYR A 56 -15.65 -29.80 -10.18
CA TYR A 56 -16.50 -30.43 -9.17
C TYR A 56 -15.79 -31.22 -8.06
N GLU A 57 -14.46 -31.27 -8.06
CA GLU A 57 -13.68 -31.87 -6.99
C GLU A 57 -13.72 -31.02 -5.72
N THR A 58 -13.34 -31.62 -4.60
CA THR A 58 -13.16 -30.92 -3.34
C THR A 58 -11.70 -30.98 -2.94
N LEU A 59 -11.04 -29.81 -2.90
CA LEU A 59 -9.69 -29.68 -2.39
C LEU A 59 -9.72 -29.62 -0.86
N GLN A 60 -8.88 -30.42 -0.23
CA GLN A 60 -8.71 -30.48 1.21
C GLN A 60 -7.34 -29.92 1.57
N LEU A 61 -7.30 -28.96 2.48
CA LEU A 61 -6.07 -28.31 2.94
C LEU A 61 -5.82 -28.64 4.42
N PRO A 62 -4.55 -28.55 4.86
CA PRO A 62 -4.21 -28.82 6.24
C PRO A 62 -4.88 -27.84 7.19
N ASP A 63 -5.14 -28.30 8.40
CA ASP A 63 -5.61 -27.42 9.48
C ASP A 63 -4.39 -26.77 10.13
N SER A 64 -4.15 -25.51 9.83
CA SER A 64 -3.09 -24.71 10.45
C SER A 64 -3.56 -23.29 10.69
N ASP A 65 -3.17 -22.69 11.82
CA ASP A 65 -3.50 -21.30 12.19
C ASP A 65 -3.12 -20.31 11.10
N ARG A 66 -1.98 -20.54 10.44
CA ARG A 66 -1.52 -19.71 9.33
C ARG A 66 -2.47 -19.77 8.15
N LEU A 67 -2.88 -20.97 7.74
CA LEU A 67 -3.80 -21.13 6.62
C LEU A 67 -5.18 -20.59 6.94
N GLN A 68 -5.69 -20.84 8.16
CA GLN A 68 -6.97 -20.29 8.62
C GLN A 68 -6.96 -18.77 8.57
N LYS A 69 -5.89 -18.12 9.07
CA LYS A 69 -5.72 -16.66 8.97
C LYS A 69 -5.70 -16.18 7.52
N LEU A 70 -4.99 -16.87 6.62
CA LEU A 70 -4.93 -16.52 5.20
C LEU A 70 -6.28 -16.73 4.48
N CYS A 71 -7.03 -17.76 4.81
CA CYS A 71 -8.38 -18.00 4.28
C CYS A 71 -9.42 -17.00 4.85
N ALA A 72 -9.24 -16.56 6.09
CA ALA A 72 -10.13 -15.58 6.73
C ALA A 72 -9.86 -14.15 6.24
N VAL A 73 -8.69 -13.88 5.63
CA VAL A 73 -8.43 -12.59 4.98
C VAL A 73 -9.34 -12.47 3.76
N THR A 74 -10.45 -11.78 3.94
CA THR A 74 -11.14 -11.16 2.80
C THR A 74 -10.12 -10.24 2.16
N VAL A 75 -9.57 -10.61 0.99
CA VAL A 75 -8.64 -9.73 0.26
C VAL A 75 -9.39 -8.43 0.03
N PRO A 76 -8.98 -7.33 0.64
CA PRO A 76 -9.66 -6.07 0.43
C PRO A 76 -9.66 -5.80 -1.07
N LYS A 77 -10.83 -5.50 -1.60
CA LYS A 77 -10.99 -5.14 -3.02
C LYS A 77 -9.95 -4.08 -3.34
N LEU A 78 -9.02 -4.39 -4.25
CA LEU A 78 -8.03 -3.42 -4.69
C LEU A 78 -8.72 -2.23 -5.33
N THR A 79 -8.47 -1.05 -4.83
CA THR A 79 -8.98 0.18 -5.45
C THR A 79 -7.95 0.65 -6.46
N ILE A 80 -8.25 0.47 -7.74
CA ILE A 80 -7.44 1.00 -8.83
C ILE A 80 -7.85 2.45 -9.04
N LEU A 81 -6.92 3.37 -8.83
CA LEU A 81 -7.15 4.82 -8.98
C LEU A 81 -6.98 5.26 -10.44
N LEU A 82 -6.01 4.67 -11.13
CA LEU A 82 -5.73 4.92 -12.54
C LEU A 82 -5.07 3.70 -13.17
N GLU A 83 -5.50 3.31 -14.35
CA GLU A 83 -4.83 2.30 -15.17
C GLU A 83 -4.51 2.87 -16.55
N THR A 84 -3.24 2.75 -16.97
CA THR A 84 -2.77 3.12 -18.29
C THR A 84 -2.12 1.90 -18.97
N GLU A 85 -1.61 2.05 -20.18
CA GLU A 85 -0.85 0.99 -20.84
C GLU A 85 0.45 0.65 -20.12
N THR A 86 1.08 1.62 -19.47
CA THR A 86 2.43 1.48 -18.89
C THR A 86 2.44 1.36 -17.37
N PHE A 87 1.42 1.82 -16.67
CA PHE A 87 1.39 1.77 -15.20
C PHE A 87 -0.02 1.65 -14.62
N LEU A 88 -0.06 1.29 -13.34
CA LEU A 88 -1.22 1.30 -12.47
C LEU A 88 -0.96 2.21 -11.28
N ALA A 89 -1.94 3.01 -10.89
CA ALA A 89 -1.99 3.65 -9.59
C ALA A 89 -3.01 2.92 -8.71
N VAL A 90 -2.58 2.44 -7.56
CA VAL A 90 -3.39 1.63 -6.66
C VAL A 90 -3.46 2.29 -5.31
N PHE A 91 -4.65 2.39 -4.73
CA PHE A 91 -4.81 2.86 -3.36
C PHE A 91 -4.22 1.86 -2.37
N LYS A 92 -3.32 2.31 -1.51
CA LYS A 92 -2.80 1.55 -0.39
C LYS A 92 -3.51 1.98 0.90
N PRO A 93 -4.24 1.11 1.58
CA PRO A 93 -4.74 1.42 2.92
C PRO A 93 -3.59 1.51 3.93
N ALA A 94 -3.85 2.14 5.08
CA ALA A 94 -2.95 2.04 6.22
C ALA A 94 -2.92 0.60 6.77
N GLY A 95 -1.83 0.24 7.42
CA GLY A 95 -1.63 -1.12 7.96
C GLY A 95 -1.05 -2.12 6.95
N LEU A 96 -1.12 -1.84 5.63
CA LEU A 96 -0.59 -2.71 4.58
C LEU A 96 0.80 -2.24 4.13
N ALA A 97 1.75 -3.16 4.04
CA ALA A 97 3.06 -2.88 3.43
C ALA A 97 2.95 -2.82 1.90
N VAL A 98 3.81 -2.04 1.22
CA VAL A 98 3.87 -2.05 -0.25
C VAL A 98 4.48 -3.35 -0.77
N HIS A 99 5.53 -3.85 -0.14
CA HIS A 99 6.21 -5.10 -0.47
C HIS A 99 6.65 -5.80 0.81
N SER A 100 6.97 -7.07 0.72
CA SER A 100 7.45 -7.85 1.87
C SER A 100 8.70 -7.21 2.48
N SER A 101 8.72 -7.14 3.80
CA SER A 101 9.85 -6.64 4.60
C SER A 101 9.93 -7.45 5.90
N ALA A 102 11.07 -7.35 6.62
CA ALA A 102 11.23 -8.04 7.90
C ALA A 102 10.07 -7.72 8.85
N GLY A 103 9.37 -8.73 9.33
CA GLY A 103 8.18 -8.63 10.17
C GLY A 103 6.85 -8.45 9.43
N HIS A 104 6.84 -8.30 8.09
CA HIS A 104 5.64 -8.17 7.25
C HIS A 104 5.81 -8.97 5.96
N THR A 105 5.95 -10.29 6.10
CA THR A 105 6.23 -11.22 4.98
C THR A 105 4.95 -11.79 4.37
N ASP A 106 3.84 -11.79 5.10
CA ASP A 106 2.68 -12.63 4.77
C ASP A 106 1.61 -11.92 3.94
N ASP A 107 1.57 -10.58 3.96
CA ASP A 107 0.60 -9.81 3.19
C ASP A 107 1.16 -8.43 2.81
N ASN A 108 1.06 -8.08 1.53
CA ASN A 108 1.49 -6.79 1.02
C ASN A 108 0.77 -6.42 -0.28
N LEU A 109 0.74 -5.12 -0.59
CA LEU A 109 0.03 -4.59 -1.76
C LEU A 109 0.55 -5.18 -3.08
N THR A 110 1.86 -5.41 -3.19
CA THR A 110 2.47 -5.95 -4.42
C THR A 110 1.98 -7.37 -4.72
N ASP A 111 1.91 -8.23 -3.71
CA ASP A 111 1.48 -9.61 -3.90
C ASP A 111 -0.03 -9.69 -4.14
N ARG A 112 -0.83 -8.85 -3.46
CA ARG A 112 -2.26 -8.69 -3.76
C ARG A 112 -2.49 -8.26 -5.20
N LEU A 113 -1.74 -7.26 -5.68
CA LEU A 113 -1.86 -6.77 -7.05
C LEU A 113 -1.36 -7.80 -8.07
N ARG A 114 -0.31 -8.57 -7.77
CA ARG A 114 0.15 -9.67 -8.62
C ARG A 114 -0.91 -10.76 -8.76
N ALA A 115 -1.57 -11.14 -7.67
CA ALA A 115 -2.68 -12.08 -7.72
C ALA A 115 -3.82 -11.54 -8.60
N TRP A 116 -4.22 -10.29 -8.40
CA TRP A 116 -5.25 -9.63 -9.21
C TRP A 116 -4.89 -9.58 -10.72
N MET A 117 -3.63 -9.26 -11.06
CA MET A 117 -3.14 -9.27 -12.44
C MET A 117 -3.08 -10.67 -13.05
N HIS A 118 -2.76 -11.68 -12.26
CA HIS A 118 -2.77 -13.07 -12.70
C HIS A 118 -4.17 -13.51 -13.15
N HIS A 119 -5.22 -13.14 -12.40
CA HIS A 119 -6.61 -13.40 -12.79
C HIS A 119 -6.97 -12.75 -14.13
N ARG A 120 -6.41 -11.57 -14.40
CA ARG A 120 -6.62 -10.86 -15.68
C ARG A 120 -5.76 -11.41 -16.82
N LYS A 121 -4.99 -12.48 -16.60
CA LYS A 121 -4.04 -13.07 -17.57
C LYS A 121 -3.12 -12.02 -18.19
N ALA A 122 -2.71 -11.03 -17.37
CA ALA A 122 -1.87 -9.94 -17.86
C ALA A 122 -0.49 -10.45 -18.30
N PRO A 123 -0.02 -10.09 -19.51
CA PRO A 123 1.20 -10.65 -20.11
C PRO A 123 2.49 -10.06 -19.53
N TYR A 124 2.41 -9.19 -18.54
CA TYR A 124 3.54 -8.47 -17.97
C TYR A 124 3.61 -8.61 -16.44
N ARG A 125 4.82 -8.51 -15.91
CA ARG A 125 5.06 -8.40 -14.47
C ARG A 125 4.88 -6.96 -14.02
N ILE A 126 4.37 -6.80 -12.80
CA ILE A 126 4.25 -5.49 -12.15
C ILE A 126 5.26 -5.36 -11.02
N ALA A 127 5.74 -4.13 -10.82
CA ALA A 127 6.59 -3.80 -9.69
C ALA A 127 6.28 -2.37 -9.20
N PRO A 128 6.35 -2.10 -7.88
CA PRO A 128 6.14 -0.77 -7.34
C PRO A 128 7.30 0.15 -7.75
N ALA A 129 6.97 1.37 -8.18
CA ALA A 129 7.95 2.40 -8.49
C ALA A 129 8.44 3.13 -7.23
N HIS A 130 7.58 3.20 -6.20
CA HIS A 130 7.88 3.81 -4.90
C HIS A 130 7.15 3.09 -3.77
N ARG A 131 7.33 3.59 -2.57
CA ARG A 131 6.69 3.05 -1.38
C ARG A 131 6.06 4.14 -0.52
N LEU A 132 5.03 3.76 0.23
CA LEU A 132 4.52 4.47 1.38
C LEU A 132 4.84 3.66 2.65
N ASP A 133 4.93 4.32 3.79
CA ASP A 133 5.06 3.64 5.09
C ASP A 133 3.81 2.82 5.41
N ILE A 134 3.92 1.81 6.25
CA ILE A 134 2.82 0.91 6.59
C ILE A 134 1.60 1.70 7.10
N GLY A 135 1.83 2.63 8.04
CA GLY A 135 0.76 3.46 8.61
C GLY A 135 0.24 4.58 7.68
N THR A 136 0.87 4.81 6.53
CA THR A 136 0.46 5.84 5.56
C THR A 136 -0.47 5.24 4.52
N SER A 137 -1.58 5.92 4.21
CA SER A 137 -2.49 5.58 3.11
C SER A 137 -2.26 6.47 1.88
N GLY A 138 -2.76 6.06 0.72
CA GLY A 138 -2.71 6.85 -0.52
C GLY A 138 -2.25 6.08 -1.75
N PRO A 139 -2.06 6.75 -2.91
CA PRO A 139 -1.67 6.14 -4.15
C PRO A 139 -0.25 5.56 -4.13
N VAL A 140 -0.11 4.38 -4.74
CA VAL A 140 1.18 3.75 -5.05
C VAL A 140 1.20 3.40 -6.53
N LEU A 141 2.27 3.80 -7.23
CA LEU A 141 2.46 3.55 -8.65
C LEU A 141 3.18 2.22 -8.88
N PHE A 142 2.65 1.44 -9.80
CA PHE A 142 3.21 0.16 -10.25
C PHE A 142 3.45 0.20 -11.76
N GLY A 143 4.68 -0.05 -12.19
CA GLY A 143 5.00 -0.14 -13.61
C GLY A 143 4.59 -1.49 -14.19
N LYS A 144 4.04 -1.49 -15.40
CA LYS A 144 3.69 -2.67 -16.21
C LYS A 144 4.92 -3.09 -17.00
N GLY A 145 5.72 -4.00 -16.42
CA GLY A 145 6.98 -4.45 -16.96
C GLY A 145 8.19 -3.62 -16.54
N ARG A 146 9.38 -4.15 -16.85
CA ARG A 146 10.67 -3.60 -16.36
C ARG A 146 10.94 -2.17 -16.85
N LYS A 147 10.67 -1.91 -18.13
CA LYS A 147 10.91 -0.59 -18.76
C LYS A 147 10.04 0.49 -18.12
N ALA A 148 8.74 0.23 -17.97
CA ALA A 148 7.80 1.17 -17.37
C ALA A 148 8.12 1.44 -15.88
N THR A 149 8.49 0.40 -15.13
CA THR A 149 8.91 0.58 -13.73
C THR A 149 10.17 1.45 -13.61
N ALA A 150 11.15 1.24 -14.51
CA ALA A 150 12.38 2.03 -14.53
C ALA A 150 12.12 3.50 -14.92
N ALA A 151 11.23 3.77 -15.88
CA ALA A 151 10.83 5.12 -16.27
C ALA A 151 10.18 5.87 -15.10
N LEU A 152 9.19 5.26 -14.43
CA LEU A 152 8.59 5.84 -13.22
C LEU A 152 9.63 6.09 -12.11
N GLY A 153 10.59 5.18 -11.94
CA GLY A 153 11.68 5.31 -10.98
C GLY A 153 12.58 6.52 -11.28
N LYS A 154 12.88 6.78 -12.54
CA LYS A 154 13.65 7.96 -12.97
C LYS A 154 12.88 9.27 -12.66
N THR A 155 11.61 9.37 -13.04
CA THR A 155 10.75 10.53 -12.74
C THR A 155 10.66 10.81 -11.23
N LEU A 156 10.66 9.75 -10.40
CA LEU A 156 10.71 9.89 -8.94
C LEU A 156 12.05 10.40 -8.42
N GLN A 157 13.16 9.99 -9.05
CA GLN A 157 14.53 10.37 -8.66
C GLN A 157 14.92 11.76 -9.14
N SER A 158 14.43 12.19 -10.31
CA SER A 158 14.68 13.54 -10.84
C SER A 158 14.00 14.66 -10.03
N GLY A 159 13.03 14.30 -9.17
CA GLY A 159 12.24 15.27 -8.40
C GLY A 159 11.08 15.89 -9.19
N GLU A 160 10.85 15.46 -10.42
CA GLU A 160 9.75 15.94 -11.28
C GLU A 160 8.37 15.48 -10.78
N MET A 161 8.32 14.46 -9.93
CA MET A 161 7.08 14.01 -9.36
C MET A 161 6.74 14.78 -8.09
N ARG A 162 5.72 15.64 -8.17
CA ARG A 162 5.12 16.33 -7.03
C ARG A 162 4.35 15.33 -6.19
N LYS A 163 4.54 15.36 -4.87
CA LYS A 163 3.91 14.44 -3.90
C LYS A 163 3.31 15.25 -2.77
N ILE A 164 1.99 15.24 -2.68
CA ILE A 164 1.22 16.00 -1.69
C ILE A 164 0.68 15.04 -0.64
N TYR A 165 0.90 15.40 0.62
CA TYR A 165 0.42 14.65 1.78
C TYR A 165 -0.47 15.53 2.66
N LEU A 166 -1.32 14.88 3.42
CA LEU A 166 -2.07 15.46 4.53
C LEU A 166 -1.61 14.80 5.83
N ALA A 167 -1.31 15.62 6.84
CA ALA A 167 -0.97 15.15 8.17
C ALA A 167 -1.65 16.01 9.24
N LEU A 168 -2.20 15.38 10.26
CA LEU A 168 -2.65 16.06 11.47
C LEU A 168 -1.51 16.06 12.48
N VAL A 169 -1.08 17.23 12.90
CA VAL A 169 0.02 17.41 13.84
C VAL A 169 -0.44 18.02 15.17
N HIS A 170 0.28 17.68 16.24
CA HIS A 170 0.10 18.27 17.57
C HIS A 170 1.05 19.44 17.71
N GLY A 171 0.53 20.64 17.96
CA GLY A 171 1.30 21.88 18.10
C GLY A 171 0.78 22.99 17.20
N CYS A 172 1.48 24.11 17.22
CA CYS A 172 1.10 25.35 16.53
C CYS A 172 2.14 25.73 15.48
N PRO A 173 2.23 25.04 14.32
CA PRO A 173 3.14 25.41 13.23
C PRO A 173 2.81 26.81 12.69
N PRO A 174 3.73 27.56 12.06
CA PRO A 174 3.39 28.74 11.29
C PRO A 174 2.45 28.42 10.14
N GLN A 175 1.84 29.44 9.50
CA GLN A 175 0.83 29.23 8.46
C GLN A 175 1.38 28.45 7.26
N GLU A 176 2.63 28.68 6.90
CA GLU A 176 3.35 27.98 5.85
C GLU A 176 4.85 28.05 6.09
N GLY A 177 5.60 27.19 5.42
CA GLY A 177 7.05 27.19 5.53
C GLY A 177 7.72 26.01 4.82
N ILE A 178 9.02 25.89 5.04
CA ILE A 178 9.83 24.78 4.55
C ILE A 178 10.60 24.17 5.72
N MET A 179 10.40 22.88 5.96
CA MET A 179 11.24 22.09 6.86
C MET A 179 12.42 21.56 6.03
N ALA A 180 13.60 22.19 6.18
CA ALA A 180 14.83 21.84 5.46
C ALA A 180 15.83 21.21 6.43
N THR A 181 15.45 20.13 7.08
CA THR A 181 16.26 19.41 8.08
C THR A 181 16.76 18.09 7.54
N ALA A 182 17.94 17.69 7.99
CA ALA A 182 18.50 16.40 7.62
C ALA A 182 17.76 15.25 8.34
N VAL A 183 17.46 14.20 7.62
CA VAL A 183 16.79 13.02 8.18
C VAL A 183 17.74 11.81 8.28
N ARG A 184 17.56 10.98 9.29
CA ARG A 184 18.34 9.76 9.48
C ARG A 184 17.73 8.61 8.69
N VAL A 185 18.51 8.06 7.73
CA VAL A 185 18.10 6.90 6.91
C VAL A 185 19.18 5.83 6.99
N GLN A 186 18.87 4.68 7.55
CA GLN A 186 19.80 3.54 7.73
C GLN A 186 21.14 3.97 8.35
N GLY A 187 21.09 4.76 9.43
CA GLY A 187 22.27 5.26 10.13
C GLY A 187 22.99 6.45 9.45
N LYS A 188 22.63 6.78 8.21
CA LYS A 188 23.22 7.91 7.46
C LYS A 188 22.32 9.14 7.55
N ILE A 189 22.94 10.32 7.66
CA ILE A 189 22.25 11.60 7.61
C ILE A 189 22.10 12.02 6.14
N LYS A 190 20.89 12.39 5.72
CA LYS A 190 20.60 12.84 4.35
C LYS A 190 19.77 14.12 4.38
N GLN A 191 20.16 15.08 3.57
CA GLN A 191 19.39 16.31 3.38
C GLN A 191 18.00 15.98 2.84
N ALA A 192 16.99 16.67 3.40
CA ALA A 192 15.60 16.51 3.05
C ALA A 192 14.87 17.85 3.17
N ALA A 193 13.93 18.11 2.30
CA ALA A 193 13.10 19.32 2.34
C ALA A 193 11.63 18.95 2.10
N THR A 194 10.76 19.55 2.91
CA THR A 194 9.30 19.44 2.81
C THR A 194 8.70 20.82 2.96
N ARG A 195 7.94 21.28 1.96
CA ARG A 195 7.12 22.49 2.08
C ARG A 195 5.83 22.14 2.78
N PHE A 196 5.31 23.01 3.61
CA PHE A 196 4.03 22.82 4.27
C PHE A 196 3.17 24.08 4.26
N ARG A 197 1.85 23.87 4.32
CA ARG A 197 0.83 24.91 4.54
C ARG A 197 -0.22 24.36 5.49
N VAL A 198 -0.65 25.17 6.43
CA VAL A 198 -1.76 24.83 7.33
C VAL A 198 -3.08 24.97 6.58
N GLN A 199 -3.88 23.91 6.59
CA GLN A 199 -5.21 23.85 5.98
C GLN A 199 -6.34 24.14 6.99
N GLY A 200 -6.11 23.82 8.27
CA GLY A 200 -7.06 24.07 9.36
C GLY A 200 -6.39 23.92 10.71
N ARG A 201 -6.97 24.55 11.72
CA ARG A 201 -6.49 24.53 13.12
C ARG A 201 -7.65 24.47 14.09
N HIS A 202 -7.45 23.74 15.18
CA HIS A 202 -8.29 23.84 16.36
C HIS A 202 -7.47 23.50 17.61
N GLY A 203 -7.52 24.37 18.62
CA GLY A 203 -6.70 24.23 19.83
C GLY A 203 -5.22 24.03 19.48
N ASN A 204 -4.62 22.96 20.00
CA ASN A 204 -3.22 22.58 19.75
C ASN A 204 -3.08 21.54 18.63
N SER A 205 -3.97 21.56 17.65
CA SER A 205 -3.97 20.65 16.49
C SER A 205 -3.98 21.44 15.19
N ALA A 206 -3.20 21.01 14.20
CA ALA A 206 -3.17 21.61 12.88
C ALA A 206 -3.17 20.53 11.79
N LEU A 207 -4.02 20.69 10.77
CA LEU A 207 -3.98 19.92 9.55
C LEU A 207 -3.01 20.58 8.59
N LEU A 208 -1.97 19.85 8.19
CA LEU A 208 -0.97 20.30 7.24
C LEU A 208 -1.17 19.64 5.88
N GLU A 209 -1.07 20.42 4.83
CA GLU A 209 -0.72 19.95 3.49
C GLU A 209 0.79 20.04 3.34
N LEU A 210 1.42 18.96 2.90
CA LEU A 210 2.87 18.82 2.84
C LEU A 210 3.30 18.39 1.43
N GLU A 211 4.18 19.16 0.83
CA GLU A 211 4.80 18.83 -0.47
C GLU A 211 6.22 18.33 -0.24
N LEU A 212 6.47 17.06 -0.64
CA LEU A 212 7.82 16.49 -0.56
C LEU A 212 8.71 17.02 -1.69
N LEU A 213 9.73 17.79 -1.35
CA LEU A 213 10.79 18.22 -2.27
C LEU A 213 11.93 17.20 -2.36
N SER A 214 11.91 16.19 -1.49
CA SER A 214 12.77 15.01 -1.51
C SER A 214 12.00 13.79 -1.01
N GLY A 215 12.49 12.55 -1.21
CA GLY A 215 11.77 11.33 -0.85
C GLY A 215 12.57 10.41 0.07
N ARG A 216 12.87 10.84 1.30
CA ARG A 216 13.61 10.02 2.27
C ARG A 216 12.66 9.19 3.14
N LYS A 217 13.14 8.05 3.63
CA LYS A 217 12.36 7.19 4.53
C LYS A 217 11.94 7.97 5.79
N HIS A 218 10.64 7.93 6.12
CA HIS A 218 10.00 8.60 7.25
C HIS A 218 10.24 10.13 7.29
N GLN A 219 10.54 10.76 6.17
CA GLN A 219 10.93 12.17 6.11
C GLN A 219 9.95 13.10 6.83
N ILE A 220 8.69 13.11 6.43
CA ILE A 220 7.65 13.97 7.03
C ILE A 220 7.57 13.72 8.54
N ARG A 221 7.58 12.47 8.95
CA ARG A 221 7.45 12.05 10.35
C ARG A 221 8.59 12.56 11.22
N GLN A 222 9.84 12.44 10.73
CA GLN A 222 11.02 12.96 11.42
C GLN A 222 10.98 14.48 11.47
N GLN A 223 10.75 15.15 10.34
CA GLN A 223 10.76 16.60 10.25
C GLN A 223 9.68 17.27 11.10
N CYS A 224 8.44 16.73 11.10
CA CYS A 224 7.38 17.24 11.97
C CYS A 224 7.72 17.07 13.45
N SER A 225 8.31 15.93 13.84
CA SER A 225 8.75 15.71 15.21
C SER A 225 9.88 16.66 15.65
N GLU A 226 10.90 16.81 14.81
CA GLU A 226 12.03 17.73 15.06
C GLU A 226 11.60 19.18 15.13
N ALA A 227 10.59 19.57 14.37
CA ALA A 227 10.01 20.91 14.38
C ALA A 227 9.10 21.17 15.60
N GLY A 228 8.88 20.18 16.48
CA GLY A 228 8.02 20.29 17.66
C GLY A 228 6.53 20.10 17.37
N TRP A 229 6.18 19.59 16.18
CA TRP A 229 4.80 19.31 15.76
C TRP A 229 4.63 17.84 15.34
N PRO A 230 4.82 16.87 16.24
CA PRO A 230 4.72 15.46 15.91
C PRO A 230 3.32 15.10 15.38
N ILE A 231 3.29 14.14 14.45
CA ILE A 231 2.04 13.69 13.81
C ILE A 231 1.23 12.85 14.79
N TYR A 232 -0.06 13.10 14.93
CA TYR A 232 -0.94 12.28 15.75
C TYR A 232 -0.91 10.80 15.33
N GLY A 233 -0.83 9.91 16.33
CA GLY A 233 -0.73 8.47 16.13
C GLY A 233 0.67 7.97 15.72
N ASP A 234 1.67 8.84 15.68
CA ASP A 234 3.06 8.46 15.40
C ASP A 234 3.84 8.15 16.67
N SER A 235 3.61 7.00 17.27
CA SER A 235 4.29 6.56 18.49
C SER A 235 5.82 6.50 18.35
N ARG A 236 6.34 6.29 17.13
CA ARG A 236 7.78 6.20 16.87
C ARG A 236 8.50 7.55 16.99
N TYR A 237 7.81 8.64 16.64
CA TYR A 237 8.37 9.98 16.61
C TYR A 237 7.68 10.94 17.58
N GLY A 238 7.14 10.39 18.69
CA GLY A 238 6.59 11.17 19.80
C GLY A 238 5.21 11.79 19.55
N GLY A 239 4.52 11.33 18.51
CA GLY A 239 3.16 11.79 18.23
C GLY A 239 2.16 11.27 19.27
N PRO A 240 1.31 12.16 19.83
CA PRO A 240 0.31 11.74 20.81
C PRO A 240 -0.80 10.91 20.16
N GLY A 241 -1.51 10.13 20.99
CA GLY A 241 -2.76 9.51 20.59
C GLY A 241 -3.88 10.54 20.47
N LEU A 242 -4.94 10.17 19.75
CA LEU A 242 -6.19 10.95 19.69
C LEU A 242 -7.36 9.95 19.79
N PRO A 243 -8.42 10.23 20.57
CA PRO A 243 -9.57 9.33 20.67
C PRO A 243 -10.13 8.95 19.31
N GLY A 244 -10.33 7.65 19.05
CA GLY A 244 -10.78 7.12 17.77
C GLY A 244 -9.72 6.98 16.68
N LEU A 245 -8.52 7.55 16.84
CA LEU A 245 -7.43 7.42 15.89
C LEU A 245 -6.59 6.17 16.21
N ILE A 246 -6.70 5.13 15.38
CA ILE A 246 -6.02 3.85 15.57
C ILE A 246 -4.72 3.70 14.74
N ARG A 247 -4.34 4.75 14.02
CA ARG A 247 -3.19 4.75 13.10
C ARG A 247 -2.51 6.12 13.03
N LEU A 248 -1.36 6.18 12.39
CA LEU A 248 -0.71 7.42 11.98
C LEU A 248 -1.64 8.28 11.11
N PHE A 249 -1.86 9.56 11.48
CA PHE A 249 -2.62 10.50 10.67
C PHE A 249 -1.74 11.07 9.55
N LEU A 250 -1.39 10.22 8.60
CA LEU A 250 -0.62 10.59 7.42
C LEU A 250 -1.21 9.94 6.18
N HIS A 251 -1.51 10.74 5.16
CA HIS A 251 -2.12 10.32 3.92
C HIS A 251 -1.46 10.99 2.72
N CYS A 252 -1.04 10.20 1.74
CA CYS A 252 -0.61 10.73 0.45
C CYS A 252 -1.87 11.06 -0.37
N ARG A 253 -2.15 12.37 -0.54
CA ARG A 253 -3.35 12.84 -1.24
C ARG A 253 -3.19 12.78 -2.75
N GLU A 254 -2.01 13.15 -3.27
CA GLU A 254 -1.82 13.35 -4.69
C GLU A 254 -0.39 13.05 -5.15
N LEU A 255 -0.28 12.50 -6.34
CA LEU A 255 0.95 12.36 -7.11
C LEU A 255 0.74 13.01 -8.49
N CYS A 256 1.56 14.00 -8.83
CA CYS A 256 1.53 14.66 -10.14
C CYS A 256 2.89 14.61 -10.81
N TRP A 257 2.93 14.28 -12.10
CA TRP A 257 4.17 14.30 -12.88
C TRP A 257 3.90 14.43 -14.38
N SER A 258 4.91 14.88 -15.11
CA SER A 258 4.93 14.86 -16.58
C SER A 258 5.78 13.69 -17.08
N THR A 259 5.46 13.18 -18.26
CA THR A 259 6.34 12.21 -18.93
C THR A 259 7.65 12.87 -19.37
N GLU A 260 8.74 12.08 -19.50
CA GLU A 260 10.06 12.56 -19.98
C GLU A 260 9.97 13.37 -21.30
N THR A 261 8.98 13.10 -22.12
CA THR A 261 8.74 13.82 -23.37
C THR A 261 7.91 15.09 -23.23
N GLY A 262 7.41 15.41 -22.03
CA GLY A 262 6.49 16.52 -21.79
C GLY A 262 5.11 16.39 -22.46
N LYS A 263 4.87 15.30 -23.20
CA LYS A 263 3.63 15.09 -23.98
C LYS A 263 2.40 14.72 -23.16
N SER A 264 2.61 14.21 -21.95
CA SER A 264 1.51 13.81 -21.07
C SER A 264 1.78 14.24 -19.63
N CYS A 265 0.77 14.83 -19.01
CA CYS A 265 0.75 15.13 -17.58
C CYS A 265 -0.22 14.17 -16.89
N TYR A 266 0.21 13.57 -15.80
CA TYR A 266 -0.61 12.68 -14.99
C TYR A 266 -0.81 13.28 -13.61
N SER A 267 -2.03 13.18 -13.12
CA SER A 267 -2.39 13.42 -11.73
C SER A 267 -3.18 12.23 -11.21
N VAL A 268 -2.78 11.72 -10.06
CA VAL A 268 -3.47 10.66 -9.36
C VAL A 268 -3.78 11.15 -7.96
N SER A 269 -5.03 11.37 -7.67
CA SER A 269 -5.50 11.77 -6.35
C SER A 269 -6.18 10.62 -5.62
N SER A 270 -6.17 10.71 -4.30
CA SER A 270 -6.92 9.85 -3.39
C SER A 270 -7.56 10.72 -2.32
N PRO A 271 -8.87 10.71 -2.17
CA PRO A 271 -9.52 11.46 -1.11
C PRO A 271 -9.06 11.00 0.27
N LEU A 272 -9.11 11.89 1.24
CA LEU A 272 -8.81 11.54 2.62
C LEU A 272 -9.77 10.43 3.08
N PRO A 273 -9.29 9.31 3.62
CA PRO A 273 -10.15 8.22 4.09
C PRO A 273 -11.15 8.68 5.15
N GLU A 274 -12.36 8.13 5.12
CA GLU A 274 -13.47 8.58 5.98
C GLU A 274 -13.15 8.46 7.48
N GLU A 275 -12.37 7.47 7.88
CA GLU A 275 -11.93 7.36 9.27
C GLU A 275 -11.06 8.56 9.70
N LEU A 276 -10.27 9.15 8.81
CA LEU A 276 -9.51 10.36 9.08
C LEU A 276 -10.37 11.63 8.99
N CYS A 277 -11.34 11.67 8.08
CA CYS A 277 -12.32 12.75 8.01
C CYS A 277 -13.15 12.82 9.32
N SER A 278 -13.57 11.68 9.86
CA SER A 278 -14.30 11.59 11.12
C SER A 278 -13.48 12.12 12.30
N ILE A 279 -12.17 11.83 12.34
CA ILE A 279 -11.25 12.38 13.34
C ILE A 279 -11.17 13.92 13.23
N LEU A 280 -11.03 14.47 12.03
CA LEU A 280 -10.98 15.93 11.84
C LEU A 280 -12.26 16.60 12.35
N ARG A 281 -13.43 16.06 12.00
CA ARG A 281 -14.72 16.60 12.47
C ARG A 281 -14.84 16.53 14.00
N SER A 282 -14.35 15.45 14.63
CA SER A 282 -14.41 15.30 16.09
C SER A 282 -13.59 16.35 16.85
N ILE A 283 -12.59 16.93 16.19
CA ILE A 283 -11.77 18.02 16.74
C ILE A 283 -12.05 19.37 16.07
N GLN A 284 -13.19 19.52 15.41
CA GLN A 284 -13.64 20.77 14.78
C GLN A 284 -12.67 21.35 13.72
N ILE A 285 -12.03 20.50 12.97
CA ILE A 285 -11.26 20.85 11.75
C ILE A 285 -12.03 20.31 10.55
N ASP A 286 -12.31 21.17 9.58
CA ASP A 286 -13.00 20.76 8.36
C ASP A 286 -12.10 19.86 7.49
N PRO A 287 -12.58 18.68 7.07
CA PRO A 287 -11.87 17.88 6.10
C PRO A 287 -11.69 18.64 4.77
N PRO A 288 -10.55 18.49 4.10
CA PRO A 288 -10.37 19.10 2.78
C PRO A 288 -11.38 18.53 1.78
N SER A 289 -11.84 19.37 0.86
CA SER A 289 -12.75 18.95 -0.20
C SER A 289 -12.17 17.75 -0.97
N PRO A 290 -12.99 16.74 -1.30
CA PRO A 290 -12.57 15.71 -2.22
C PRO A 290 -12.30 16.35 -3.59
N ASN A 291 -11.12 16.19 -4.12
CA ASN A 291 -10.79 16.62 -5.50
C ASN A 291 -11.29 15.57 -6.49
#